data_1206e3a46bade11b295242abe4b2593f
#
_entry.id   1206e3a46bade11b295242abe4b2593f
#
_cell.length_a   1.000
_cell.length_b   1.000
_cell.length_c   1.000
_cell.angle_alpha   90.00
_cell.angle_beta   90.00
_cell.angle_gamma   90.00
#
_symmetry.space_group_name_H-M   'P 1'
#
loop_
_entity.id
_entity.type
_entity.pdbx_description
1 polymer ?
#
loop_
_entity_poly.entity_id
_entity_poly.type
_entity_poly.pdbx_seq_one_letter_code
_entity_poly.pdbx_strand_id
1 'polypeptide(L)'
;SDLGAVIVQAGDRPAMEGLRSWLSDPAAPKDAHDAKGLALACLDDSGTGLAGLRVDTALGAYLDAPGQRGYGLDDVALRLLGRSVAADQAVADQLVFDEPPAEDALAPAAAAVRDLAAVLLPRLEADGQAALLERVEVPLVGVLARMEHAGIAVDRVGLESLSSEFGADMRRAEEEAHRIVGRPFNLGSPKQLQEILFGDRGLPKTK
;
A
#
# COMPACT_ATOMS: atom_id res chain seq x y z
N SER A 1 -24.28 -16.16 18.25
CA SER A 1 -23.44 -15.82 19.40
C SER A 1 -22.86 -14.43 19.17
N ASP A 2 -23.21 -13.48 20.04
CA ASP A 2 -22.64 -12.15 20.04
C ASP A 2 -21.15 -12.26 20.42
N LEU A 3 -20.31 -12.42 19.41
CA LEU A 3 -18.86 -12.27 19.58
C LEU A 3 -18.58 -10.78 19.67
N GLY A 4 -18.45 -10.28 20.90
CA GLY A 4 -18.08 -8.90 21.14
C GLY A 4 -16.70 -8.60 20.54
N ALA A 5 -16.48 -7.35 20.12
CA ALA A 5 -15.15 -6.85 19.76
C ALA A 5 -14.39 -6.49 21.03
N VAL A 6 -13.08 -6.77 21.05
CA VAL A 6 -12.17 -6.31 22.10
C VAL A 6 -11.19 -5.31 21.47
N ILE A 7 -11.16 -4.11 22.00
CA ILE A 7 -10.19 -3.09 21.60
C ILE A 7 -9.09 -3.06 22.67
N VAL A 8 -7.84 -3.24 22.22
CA VAL A 8 -6.67 -3.19 23.10
C VAL A 8 -5.98 -1.85 22.94
N GLN A 9 -5.90 -1.10 24.05
CA GLN A 9 -5.20 0.18 24.05
C GLN A 9 -3.70 -0.02 24.28
N ALA A 10 -2.88 0.71 23.54
CA ALA A 10 -1.41 0.61 23.61
C ALA A 10 -0.84 0.87 25.03
N GLY A 11 -1.55 1.64 25.86
CA GLY A 11 -1.19 1.90 27.26
C GLY A 11 -1.47 0.76 28.23
N ASP A 12 -2.33 -0.20 27.87
CA ASP A 12 -2.66 -1.37 28.68
C ASP A 12 -1.63 -2.49 28.45
N ARG A 13 -0.55 -2.46 29.23
CA ARG A 13 0.56 -3.41 29.08
C ARG A 13 0.14 -4.88 29.18
N PRO A 14 -0.67 -5.34 30.16
CA PRO A 14 -1.12 -6.72 30.20
C PRO A 14 -1.94 -7.15 28.99
N ALA A 15 -2.87 -6.29 28.53
CA ALA A 15 -3.67 -6.57 27.33
C ALA A 15 -2.81 -6.61 26.07
N MET A 16 -1.84 -5.71 25.93
CA MET A 16 -0.86 -5.71 24.84
C MET A 16 0.02 -6.97 24.83
N GLU A 17 0.46 -7.45 25.99
CA GLU A 17 1.22 -8.70 26.10
C GLU A 17 0.36 -9.91 25.66
N GLY A 18 -0.88 -9.97 26.09
CA GLY A 18 -1.85 -10.96 25.63
C GLY A 18 -2.08 -10.92 24.11
N LEU A 19 -2.23 -9.72 23.56
CA LEU A 19 -2.39 -9.52 22.11
C LEU A 19 -1.15 -9.98 21.33
N ARG A 20 0.06 -9.62 21.77
CA ARG A 20 1.33 -10.07 21.17
C ARG A 20 1.47 -11.58 21.19
N SER A 21 1.16 -12.20 22.32
CA SER A 21 1.17 -13.65 22.45
C SER A 21 0.21 -14.32 21.48
N TRP A 22 -1.01 -13.78 21.34
CA TRP A 22 -1.98 -14.29 20.40
C TRP A 22 -1.54 -14.07 18.93
N LEU A 23 -1.01 -12.89 18.59
CA LEU A 23 -0.54 -12.58 17.22
C LEU A 23 0.61 -13.48 16.78
N SER A 24 1.49 -13.88 17.71
CA SER A 24 2.63 -14.77 17.43
C SER A 24 2.32 -16.27 17.52
N ASP A 25 1.11 -16.65 17.95
CA ASP A 25 0.73 -18.07 18.10
C ASP A 25 0.30 -18.65 16.73
N PRO A 26 1.05 -19.61 16.17
CA PRO A 26 0.68 -20.26 14.91
C PRO A 26 -0.56 -21.16 15.03
N ALA A 27 -0.92 -21.60 16.23
CA ALA A 27 -2.09 -22.47 16.45
C ALA A 27 -3.41 -21.67 16.55
N ALA A 28 -3.34 -20.37 16.76
CA ALA A 28 -4.51 -19.49 16.78
C ALA A 28 -4.77 -18.93 15.37
N PRO A 29 -5.84 -19.34 14.67
CA PRO A 29 -6.14 -18.82 13.34
C PRO A 29 -6.56 -17.35 13.40
N LYS A 30 -6.06 -16.55 12.44
CA LYS A 30 -6.32 -15.13 12.33
C LYS A 30 -6.77 -14.77 10.92
N ASP A 31 -7.79 -13.94 10.84
CA ASP A 31 -8.19 -13.27 9.60
C ASP A 31 -7.79 -11.79 9.70
N ALA A 32 -7.25 -11.25 8.65
CA ALA A 32 -6.83 -9.86 8.61
C ALA A 32 -7.21 -9.22 7.27
N HIS A 33 -7.07 -7.92 7.20
CA HIS A 33 -7.11 -7.16 5.96
C HIS A 33 -5.84 -6.34 5.89
N ASP A 34 -5.10 -6.42 4.78
CA ASP A 34 -3.72 -5.90 4.67
C ASP A 34 -2.79 -6.49 5.74
N ALA A 35 -2.74 -7.81 5.79
CA ALA A 35 -1.98 -8.54 6.79
C ALA A 35 -0.47 -8.22 6.76
N LYS A 36 0.07 -7.74 5.64
CA LYS A 36 1.47 -7.32 5.55
C LYS A 36 1.76 -6.11 6.44
N GLY A 37 0.88 -5.11 6.44
CA GLY A 37 0.99 -3.96 7.36
C GLY A 37 0.96 -4.40 8.83
N LEU A 38 0.05 -5.31 9.18
CA LEU A 38 0.00 -5.88 10.52
C LEU A 38 1.27 -6.67 10.87
N ALA A 39 1.80 -7.46 9.92
CA ALA A 39 3.03 -8.23 10.14
C ALA A 39 4.26 -7.31 10.34
N LEU A 40 4.34 -6.20 9.60
CA LEU A 40 5.36 -5.16 9.80
C LEU A 40 5.25 -4.53 11.20
N ALA A 41 4.04 -4.13 11.60
CA ALA A 41 3.82 -3.57 12.93
C ALA A 41 4.22 -4.54 14.05
N CYS A 42 3.97 -5.85 13.88
CA CYS A 42 4.43 -6.87 14.82
C CYS A 42 5.97 -6.96 14.88
N LEU A 43 6.65 -6.89 13.74
CA LEU A 43 8.12 -6.91 13.68
C LEU A 43 8.72 -5.67 14.35
N ASP A 44 8.15 -4.50 14.12
CA ASP A 44 8.62 -3.23 14.67
C ASP A 44 8.40 -3.13 16.19
N ASP A 45 7.25 -3.63 16.68
CA ASP A 45 6.89 -3.55 18.11
C ASP A 45 7.59 -4.59 18.98
N SER A 46 7.66 -5.84 18.53
CA SER A 46 8.11 -6.95 19.36
C SER A 46 9.24 -7.78 18.76
N GLY A 47 9.64 -7.51 17.53
CA GLY A 47 10.59 -8.33 16.78
C GLY A 47 10.03 -9.72 16.39
N THR A 48 8.76 -9.99 16.72
CA THR A 48 8.08 -11.26 16.39
C THR A 48 7.12 -11.05 15.25
N GLY A 49 7.15 -11.93 14.26
CA GLY A 49 6.25 -11.85 13.12
C GLY A 49 4.81 -12.29 13.45
N LEU A 50 3.88 -11.91 12.59
CA LEU A 50 2.52 -12.42 12.60
C LEU A 50 2.53 -13.93 12.26
N ALA A 51 1.86 -14.75 13.07
CA ALA A 51 1.72 -16.19 12.84
C ALA A 51 0.24 -16.59 12.84
N GLY A 52 -0.06 -17.76 12.26
CA GLY A 52 -1.44 -18.28 12.23
C GLY A 52 -2.39 -17.50 11.31
N LEU A 53 -1.88 -16.71 10.37
CA LEU A 53 -2.72 -16.04 9.38
C LEU A 53 -3.44 -17.10 8.52
N ARG A 54 -4.78 -17.08 8.51
CA ARG A 54 -5.61 -17.97 7.73
C ARG A 54 -6.00 -17.33 6.39
N VAL A 55 -6.39 -16.06 6.42
CA VAL A 55 -6.74 -15.29 5.25
C VAL A 55 -6.41 -13.81 5.44
N ASP A 56 -5.85 -13.21 4.40
CA ASP A 56 -5.90 -11.78 4.17
C ASP A 56 -7.07 -11.48 3.23
N THR A 57 -8.06 -10.75 3.70
CA THR A 57 -9.30 -10.49 2.94
C THR A 57 -9.07 -9.57 1.74
N ALA A 58 -8.00 -8.77 1.71
CA ALA A 58 -7.61 -8.02 0.52
C ALA A 58 -7.07 -8.95 -0.58
N LEU A 59 -6.16 -9.87 -0.21
CA LEU A 59 -5.63 -10.88 -1.13
C LEU A 59 -6.74 -11.84 -1.59
N GLY A 60 -7.60 -12.29 -0.67
CA GLY A 60 -8.75 -13.13 -1.01
C GLY A 60 -9.68 -12.45 -2.01
N ALA A 61 -9.98 -11.17 -1.82
CA ALA A 61 -10.83 -10.42 -2.72
C ALA A 61 -10.16 -10.15 -4.09
N TYR A 62 -8.83 -10.04 -4.11
CA TYR A 62 -8.06 -9.94 -5.35
C TYR A 62 -8.14 -11.25 -6.16
N LEU A 63 -8.02 -12.39 -5.50
CA LEU A 63 -8.14 -13.71 -6.15
C LEU A 63 -9.58 -13.98 -6.64
N ASP A 64 -10.61 -13.62 -5.84
CA ASP A 64 -12.02 -13.76 -6.19
C ASP A 64 -12.40 -12.92 -7.42
N ALA A 65 -11.89 -11.70 -7.53
CA ALA A 65 -12.22 -10.77 -8.61
C ALA A 65 -11.03 -9.87 -8.97
N PRO A 66 -10.05 -10.36 -9.77
CA PRO A 66 -8.91 -9.56 -10.19
C PRO A 66 -9.33 -8.41 -11.09
N GLY A 67 -8.53 -7.32 -11.08
CA GLY A 67 -8.77 -6.16 -11.95
C GLY A 67 -9.79 -5.15 -11.44
N GLN A 68 -10.21 -5.24 -10.18
CA GLN A 68 -11.02 -4.20 -9.53
C GLN A 68 -10.18 -2.93 -9.25
N ARG A 69 -10.85 -1.78 -9.13
CA ARG A 69 -10.20 -0.49 -8.87
C ARG A 69 -9.57 -0.37 -7.49
N GLY A 70 -10.10 -1.12 -6.51
CA GLY A 70 -9.64 -1.08 -5.12
C GLY A 70 -9.95 -2.38 -4.39
N TYR A 71 -9.09 -2.67 -3.43
CA TYR A 71 -9.22 -3.81 -2.51
C TYR A 71 -9.16 -3.36 -1.05
N GLY A 72 -9.34 -2.07 -0.79
CA GLY A 72 -9.47 -1.53 0.56
C GLY A 72 -10.67 -2.14 1.29
N LEU A 73 -10.61 -2.15 2.62
CA LEU A 73 -11.62 -2.84 3.45
C LEU A 73 -13.05 -2.36 3.15
N ASP A 74 -13.23 -1.04 3.01
CA ASP A 74 -14.54 -0.47 2.72
C ASP A 74 -15.05 -0.85 1.32
N ASP A 75 -14.18 -0.79 0.29
CA ASP A 75 -14.52 -1.20 -1.08
C ASP A 75 -14.95 -2.66 -1.15
N VAL A 76 -14.21 -3.52 -0.46
CA VAL A 76 -14.49 -4.98 -0.44
C VAL A 76 -15.76 -5.25 0.35
N ALA A 77 -15.96 -4.61 1.51
CA ALA A 77 -17.16 -4.76 2.34
C ALA A 77 -18.40 -4.25 1.60
N LEU A 78 -18.32 -3.09 0.95
CA LEU A 78 -19.45 -2.59 0.16
C LEU A 78 -19.81 -3.55 -0.97
N ARG A 79 -18.82 -4.09 -1.67
CA ARG A 79 -19.02 -4.99 -2.81
C ARG A 79 -19.56 -6.36 -2.40
N LEU A 80 -19.03 -6.97 -1.33
CA LEU A 80 -19.35 -8.36 -0.96
C LEU A 80 -20.38 -8.47 0.16
N LEU A 81 -20.45 -7.49 1.07
CA LEU A 81 -21.38 -7.49 2.20
C LEU A 81 -22.53 -6.49 2.03
N GLY A 82 -22.47 -5.62 1.02
CA GLY A 82 -23.49 -4.58 0.78
C GLY A 82 -23.53 -3.49 1.84
N ARG A 83 -22.47 -3.31 2.65
CA ARG A 83 -22.38 -2.31 3.70
C ARG A 83 -21.02 -1.63 3.71
N SER A 84 -20.98 -0.33 4.02
CA SER A 84 -19.76 0.40 4.31
C SER A 84 -19.28 0.08 5.72
N VAL A 85 -17.97 0.07 5.89
CA VAL A 85 -17.28 -0.08 7.20
C VAL A 85 -16.91 1.28 7.77
N ALA A 86 -16.74 2.28 6.91
CA ALA A 86 -16.60 3.65 7.31
C ALA A 86 -17.92 4.07 8.01
N ALA A 87 -17.91 4.06 9.34
CA ALA A 87 -19.02 4.57 10.11
C ALA A 87 -19.31 5.99 9.63
N ASP A 88 -20.57 6.28 9.24
CA ASP A 88 -21.20 7.60 9.01
C ASP A 88 -20.27 8.84 9.05
N GLN A 89 -19.07 8.77 8.53
CA GLN A 89 -18.30 9.95 8.20
C GLN A 89 -18.92 10.58 6.95
N ALA A 90 -20.16 11.01 7.15
CA ALA A 90 -20.76 12.02 6.33
C ALA A 90 -19.80 13.22 6.33
N VAL A 91 -19.30 13.52 5.14
CA VAL A 91 -18.71 14.81 4.80
C VAL A 91 -17.39 15.15 5.51
N ALA A 92 -16.32 14.61 5.03
CA ALA A 92 -15.10 15.40 5.03
C ALA A 92 -14.40 15.19 3.69
N ASP A 93 -14.68 16.09 2.78
CA ASP A 93 -13.96 16.34 1.52
C ASP A 93 -12.57 16.92 1.83
N GLN A 94 -11.85 16.30 2.75
CA GLN A 94 -10.48 16.62 3.12
C GLN A 94 -9.67 15.34 3.07
N LEU A 95 -8.71 15.33 2.14
CA LEU A 95 -7.59 14.39 2.09
C LEU A 95 -6.76 14.56 3.38
N VAL A 96 -7.15 13.90 4.45
CA VAL A 96 -6.34 13.78 5.67
C VAL A 96 -5.51 12.51 5.52
N PHE A 97 -4.27 12.70 5.12
CA PHE A 97 -3.25 11.66 5.16
C PHE A 97 -2.77 11.57 6.61
N ASP A 98 -2.74 10.35 7.20
CA ASP A 98 -2.15 10.01 8.50
C ASP A 98 -2.94 10.25 9.80
N GLU A 99 -4.27 10.31 9.80
CA GLU A 99 -4.97 10.13 11.08
C GLU A 99 -5.22 8.63 11.36
N PRO A 100 -4.90 8.15 12.57
CA PRO A 100 -5.28 6.79 12.97
C PRO A 100 -6.80 6.66 12.93
N PRO A 101 -7.36 5.49 12.56
CA PRO A 101 -8.80 5.29 12.53
C PRO A 101 -9.38 5.60 13.90
N ALA A 102 -10.53 6.30 13.92
CA ALA A 102 -11.25 6.57 15.16
C ALA A 102 -11.51 5.26 15.91
N GLU A 103 -11.41 5.25 17.23
CA GLU A 103 -11.62 4.02 18.05
C GLU A 103 -12.95 3.35 17.70
N ASP A 104 -13.98 4.14 17.41
CA ASP A 104 -15.31 3.66 17.01
C ASP A 104 -15.33 2.88 15.68
N ALA A 105 -14.31 3.06 14.82
CA ALA A 105 -14.21 2.37 13.53
C ALA A 105 -13.53 0.98 13.65
N LEU A 106 -12.77 0.72 14.70
CA LEU A 106 -11.99 -0.52 14.84
C LEU A 106 -12.87 -1.77 14.99
N ALA A 107 -13.92 -1.70 15.80
CA ALA A 107 -14.81 -2.83 16.02
C ALA A 107 -15.64 -3.18 14.77
N PRO A 108 -16.25 -2.22 14.05
CA PRO A 108 -16.87 -2.48 12.76
C PRO A 108 -15.91 -3.04 11.71
N ALA A 109 -14.66 -2.56 11.66
CA ALA A 109 -13.64 -3.06 10.76
C ALA A 109 -13.29 -4.54 11.04
N ALA A 110 -13.05 -4.88 12.30
CA ALA A 110 -12.79 -6.26 12.70
C ALA A 110 -13.96 -7.21 12.38
N ALA A 111 -15.21 -6.75 12.62
CA ALA A 111 -16.41 -7.49 12.25
C ALA A 111 -16.50 -7.68 10.74
N ALA A 112 -16.18 -6.66 9.93
CA ALA A 112 -16.18 -6.75 8.48
C ALA A 112 -15.15 -7.75 7.97
N VAL A 113 -13.94 -7.76 8.52
CA VAL A 113 -12.89 -8.74 8.16
C VAL A 113 -13.38 -10.17 8.40
N ARG A 114 -13.98 -10.43 9.57
CA ARG A 114 -14.56 -11.75 9.89
C ARG A 114 -15.64 -12.14 8.87
N ASP A 115 -16.58 -11.23 8.59
CA ASP A 115 -17.70 -11.51 7.69
C ASP A 115 -17.20 -11.69 6.23
N LEU A 116 -16.20 -10.90 5.81
CA LEU A 116 -15.55 -11.06 4.51
C LEU A 116 -14.84 -12.41 4.39
N ALA A 117 -14.13 -12.85 5.41
CA ALA A 117 -13.48 -14.15 5.42
C ALA A 117 -14.50 -15.29 5.24
N ALA A 118 -15.66 -15.18 5.91
CA ALA A 118 -16.74 -16.16 5.78
C ALA A 118 -17.37 -16.22 4.37
N VAL A 119 -17.36 -15.10 3.64
CA VAL A 119 -17.84 -15.03 2.25
C VAL A 119 -16.78 -15.48 1.26
N LEU A 120 -15.54 -15.04 1.43
CA LEU A 120 -14.45 -15.25 0.47
C LEU A 120 -13.96 -16.70 0.45
N LEU A 121 -13.75 -17.31 1.61
CA LEU A 121 -13.18 -18.65 1.67
C LEU A 121 -13.98 -19.71 0.88
N PRO A 122 -15.32 -19.82 1.02
CA PRO A 122 -16.10 -20.76 0.21
C PRO A 122 -16.06 -20.46 -1.30
N ARG A 123 -15.99 -19.17 -1.69
CA ARG A 123 -15.90 -18.77 -3.11
C ARG A 123 -14.58 -19.19 -3.71
N LEU A 124 -13.47 -18.91 -3.00
CA LEU A 124 -12.13 -19.31 -3.44
C LEU A 124 -11.97 -20.83 -3.52
N GLU A 125 -12.64 -21.57 -2.64
CA GLU A 125 -12.68 -23.04 -2.72
C GLU A 125 -13.44 -23.50 -3.96
N ALA A 126 -14.60 -22.93 -4.23
CA ALA A 126 -15.41 -23.26 -5.41
C ALA A 126 -14.69 -22.94 -6.73
N ASP A 127 -13.90 -21.87 -6.76
CA ASP A 127 -13.13 -21.42 -7.93
C ASP A 127 -11.73 -22.06 -8.03
N GLY A 128 -11.38 -22.97 -7.09
CA GLY A 128 -10.09 -23.66 -7.06
C GLY A 128 -8.90 -22.78 -6.68
N GLN A 129 -9.15 -21.59 -6.12
CA GLN A 129 -8.12 -20.61 -5.73
C GLN A 129 -7.66 -20.76 -4.27
N ALA A 130 -8.35 -21.57 -3.46
CA ALA A 130 -8.03 -21.75 -2.04
C ALA A 130 -6.58 -22.22 -1.82
N ALA A 131 -6.10 -23.15 -2.64
CA ALA A 131 -4.73 -23.65 -2.54
C ALA A 131 -3.68 -22.60 -2.88
N LEU A 132 -3.95 -21.67 -3.80
CA LEU A 132 -3.09 -20.54 -4.11
C LEU A 132 -3.02 -19.58 -2.92
N LEU A 133 -4.17 -19.22 -2.35
CA LEU A 133 -4.23 -18.38 -1.16
C LEU A 133 -3.42 -18.99 -0.02
N GLU A 134 -3.68 -20.24 0.34
CA GLU A 134 -3.09 -20.91 1.51
C GLU A 134 -1.59 -21.17 1.36
N ARG A 135 -1.16 -21.64 0.18
CA ARG A 135 0.22 -22.13 -0.03
C ARG A 135 1.18 -21.08 -0.57
N VAL A 136 0.68 -20.00 -1.15
CA VAL A 136 1.50 -18.97 -1.77
C VAL A 136 1.24 -17.61 -1.14
N GLU A 137 0.03 -17.08 -1.27
CA GLU A 137 -0.26 -15.68 -0.92
C GLU A 137 -0.09 -15.43 0.59
N VAL A 138 -0.69 -16.27 1.43
CA VAL A 138 -0.60 -16.13 2.89
C VAL A 138 0.84 -16.28 3.41
N PRO A 139 1.62 -17.30 3.05
CA PRO A 139 3.03 -17.38 3.44
C PRO A 139 3.89 -16.24 2.92
N LEU A 140 3.58 -15.72 1.73
CA LEU A 140 4.32 -14.62 1.11
C LEU A 140 4.19 -13.31 1.91
N VAL A 141 3.07 -13.08 2.58
CA VAL A 141 2.86 -11.93 3.48
C VAL A 141 4.01 -11.79 4.47
N GLY A 142 4.34 -12.85 5.19
CA GLY A 142 5.42 -12.84 6.18
C GLY A 142 6.81 -12.69 5.56
N VAL A 143 7.04 -13.23 4.36
CA VAL A 143 8.31 -13.07 3.64
C VAL A 143 8.50 -11.61 3.24
N LEU A 144 7.49 -11.00 2.61
CA LEU A 144 7.54 -9.61 2.16
C LEU A 144 7.65 -8.63 3.33
N ALA A 145 6.94 -8.89 4.44
CA ALA A 145 7.08 -8.08 5.65
C ALA A 145 8.52 -8.09 6.19
N ARG A 146 9.16 -9.24 6.28
CA ARG A 146 10.56 -9.33 6.72
C ARG A 146 11.54 -8.67 5.74
N MET A 147 11.29 -8.78 4.42
CA MET A 147 12.12 -8.10 3.42
C MET A 147 12.01 -6.58 3.56
N GLU A 148 10.80 -6.07 3.75
CA GLU A 148 10.53 -4.64 3.91
C GLU A 148 11.10 -4.11 5.23
N HIS A 149 10.94 -4.85 6.33
CA HIS A 149 11.53 -4.52 7.63
C HIS A 149 13.07 -4.50 7.59
N ALA A 150 13.70 -5.44 6.89
CA ALA A 150 15.15 -5.47 6.70
C ALA A 150 15.65 -4.32 5.82
N GLY A 151 14.83 -3.89 4.86
CA GLY A 151 15.18 -2.86 3.89
C GLY A 151 16.29 -3.27 2.92
N ILE A 152 16.76 -2.31 2.15
CA ILE A 152 17.90 -2.45 1.24
C ILE A 152 18.93 -1.36 1.51
N ALA A 153 20.20 -1.72 1.44
CA ALA A 153 21.28 -0.75 1.53
C ALA A 153 21.40 0.06 0.24
N VAL A 154 21.61 1.37 0.40
CA VAL A 154 21.79 2.30 -0.71
C VAL A 154 23.14 2.99 -0.58
N ASP A 155 23.92 3.01 -1.66
CA ASP A 155 25.16 3.81 -1.74
C ASP A 155 24.80 5.30 -1.93
N ARG A 156 24.61 5.99 -0.82
CA ARG A 156 24.27 7.42 -0.82
C ARG A 156 25.35 8.28 -1.48
N VAL A 157 26.64 7.95 -1.25
CA VAL A 157 27.76 8.71 -1.80
C VAL A 157 27.80 8.56 -3.31
N GLY A 158 27.59 7.35 -3.82
CA GLY A 158 27.47 7.08 -5.26
C GLY A 158 26.31 7.84 -5.90
N LEU A 159 25.14 7.84 -5.26
CA LEU A 159 23.96 8.55 -5.76
C LEU A 159 24.16 10.09 -5.73
N GLU A 160 24.77 10.64 -4.69
CA GLU A 160 25.08 12.07 -4.59
C GLU A 160 26.08 12.48 -5.67
N SER A 161 27.10 11.63 -5.95
CA SER A 161 28.05 11.85 -7.04
C SER A 161 27.36 11.88 -8.40
N LEU A 162 26.53 10.87 -8.70
CA LEU A 162 25.74 10.80 -9.94
C LEU A 162 24.79 11.98 -10.08
N SER A 163 24.12 12.38 -9.02
CA SER A 163 23.24 13.56 -9.03
C SER A 163 24.00 14.84 -9.36
N SER A 164 25.20 15.00 -8.80
CA SER A 164 26.07 16.14 -9.09
C SER A 164 26.55 16.16 -10.54
N GLU A 165 26.96 14.99 -11.05
CA GLU A 165 27.41 14.82 -12.45
C GLU A 165 26.29 15.13 -13.44
N PHE A 166 25.10 14.52 -13.26
CA PHE A 166 23.94 14.79 -14.11
C PHE A 166 23.49 16.25 -14.03
N GLY A 167 23.55 16.87 -12.84
CA GLY A 167 23.26 18.28 -12.68
C GLY A 167 24.25 19.19 -13.44
N ALA A 168 25.53 18.80 -13.50
CA ALA A 168 26.52 19.52 -14.30
C ALA A 168 26.28 19.34 -15.80
N ASP A 169 25.94 18.12 -16.22
CA ASP A 169 25.65 17.84 -17.63
C ASP A 169 24.39 18.57 -18.11
N MET A 170 23.35 18.59 -17.29
CA MET A 170 22.13 19.35 -17.57
C MET A 170 22.44 20.85 -17.77
N ARG A 171 23.20 21.45 -16.86
CA ARG A 171 23.58 22.88 -16.99
C ARG A 171 24.39 23.13 -18.26
N ARG A 172 25.37 22.27 -18.57
CA ARG A 172 26.15 22.39 -19.82
C ARG A 172 25.26 22.32 -21.05
N ALA A 173 24.33 21.37 -21.08
CA ALA A 173 23.39 21.23 -22.20
C ALA A 173 22.45 22.44 -22.34
N GLU A 174 21.99 22.99 -21.21
CA GLU A 174 21.18 24.20 -21.17
C GLU A 174 21.93 25.43 -21.67
N GLU A 175 23.17 25.65 -21.20
CA GLU A 175 24.02 26.73 -21.63
C GLU A 175 24.32 26.65 -23.12
N GLU A 176 24.61 25.46 -23.63
CA GLU A 176 24.83 25.24 -25.05
C GLU A 176 23.59 25.52 -25.87
N ALA A 177 22.41 25.06 -25.42
CA ALA A 177 21.14 25.34 -26.09
C ALA A 177 20.86 26.87 -26.16
N HIS A 178 21.06 27.58 -25.03
CA HIS A 178 20.91 29.03 -24.98
C HIS A 178 21.91 29.75 -25.91
N ARG A 179 23.15 29.28 -25.98
CA ARG A 179 24.16 29.79 -26.91
C ARG A 179 23.79 29.60 -28.37
N ILE A 180 23.29 28.41 -28.72
CA ILE A 180 22.85 28.08 -30.07
C ILE A 180 21.63 28.94 -30.47
N VAL A 181 20.67 29.11 -29.58
CA VAL A 181 19.45 29.89 -29.82
C VAL A 181 19.72 31.40 -29.80
N GLY A 182 20.70 31.84 -29.03
CA GLY A 182 21.08 33.26 -28.88
C GLY A 182 20.27 33.99 -27.80
N ARG A 183 19.40 33.29 -27.06
CA ARG A 183 18.59 33.81 -25.95
C ARG A 183 18.27 32.74 -24.93
N PRO A 184 18.06 33.12 -23.65
CA PRO A 184 17.58 32.18 -22.66
C PRO A 184 16.12 31.75 -22.94
N PHE A 185 15.81 30.51 -22.64
CA PHE A 185 14.46 29.92 -22.70
C PHE A 185 14.36 28.72 -21.77
N ASN A 186 13.15 28.30 -21.45
CA ASN A 186 12.93 27.12 -20.62
C ASN A 186 12.91 25.85 -21.49
N LEU A 187 13.97 25.03 -21.39
CA LEU A 187 14.07 23.75 -22.10
C LEU A 187 13.00 22.75 -21.66
N GLY A 188 12.47 22.87 -20.47
CA GLY A 188 11.34 22.06 -19.96
C GLY A 188 9.96 22.50 -20.49
N SER A 189 9.89 23.55 -21.32
CA SER A 189 8.64 24.05 -21.89
C SER A 189 8.45 23.57 -23.33
N PRO A 190 7.57 22.58 -23.59
CA PRO A 190 7.29 22.10 -24.96
C PRO A 190 6.85 23.22 -25.90
N LYS A 191 6.12 24.23 -25.39
CA LYS A 191 5.63 25.36 -26.18
C LYS A 191 6.79 26.24 -26.67
N GLN A 192 7.75 26.58 -25.78
CA GLN A 192 8.91 27.39 -26.17
C GLN A 192 9.83 26.62 -27.10
N LEU A 193 10.05 25.32 -26.85
CA LEU A 193 10.81 24.48 -27.77
C LEU A 193 10.16 24.41 -29.16
N GLN A 194 8.86 24.27 -29.23
CA GLN A 194 8.14 24.24 -30.50
C GLN A 194 8.30 25.55 -31.29
N GLU A 195 8.20 26.69 -30.61
CA GLU A 195 8.41 28.01 -31.21
C GLU A 195 9.83 28.15 -31.76
N ILE A 196 10.83 27.76 -30.98
CA ILE A 196 12.24 27.83 -31.38
C ILE A 196 12.55 26.89 -32.54
N LEU A 197 12.14 25.63 -32.45
CA LEU A 197 12.50 24.63 -33.43
C LEU A 197 11.77 24.86 -34.78
N PHE A 198 10.49 25.14 -34.74
CA PHE A 198 9.64 25.19 -35.93
C PHE A 198 9.35 26.63 -36.40
N GLY A 199 9.42 27.62 -35.49
CA GLY A 199 9.30 29.04 -35.83
C GLY A 199 10.64 29.66 -36.17
N ASP A 200 11.53 29.82 -35.16
CA ASP A 200 12.80 30.54 -35.29
C ASP A 200 13.79 29.80 -36.20
N ARG A 201 13.87 28.48 -36.11
CA ARG A 201 14.83 27.63 -36.86
C ARG A 201 14.25 27.01 -38.12
N GLY A 202 12.94 27.09 -38.34
CA GLY A 202 12.27 26.60 -39.54
C GLY A 202 12.42 25.10 -39.82
N LEU A 203 12.65 24.30 -38.75
CA LEU A 203 12.76 22.84 -38.93
C LEU A 203 11.41 22.23 -39.38
N PRO A 204 11.42 21.17 -40.19
CA PRO A 204 10.20 20.53 -40.62
C PRO A 204 9.49 19.86 -39.44
N LYS A 205 8.17 20.07 -39.36
CA LYS A 205 7.37 19.35 -38.36
C LYS A 205 7.28 17.88 -38.77
N THR A 206 7.66 16.98 -37.85
CA THR A 206 7.40 15.54 -38.02
C THR A 206 5.91 15.28 -37.91
N LYS A 207 5.39 14.39 -38.75
CA LYS A 207 3.98 13.95 -38.69
C LYS A 207 3.70 13.12 -37.44
#